data_74526a9daaeb47bc48a56443a568b269
#
_entry.id   74526a9daaeb47bc48a56443a568b269
#
_cell.length_a   1.000
_cell.length_b   1.000
_cell.length_c   1.000
_cell.angle_alpha   90.00
_cell.angle_beta   90.00
_cell.angle_gamma   90.00
#
_symmetry.space_group_name_H-M   'P 1'
#
loop_
_entity.id
_entity.type
_entity.pdbx_description
1 polymer ?
#
loop_
_entity_poly.entity_id
_entity_poly.type
_entity_poly.pdbx_seq_one_letter_code
_entity_poly.pdbx_strand_id
1 'polypeptide(L)'
;MKSVFSALILSVSFFSTNLIADETVLAGGCFWCMESDFEKLDGVSEVVSGFTGGDTPNPTYNGDHRGHYEAVKISYDANVVSYQQILDHYWLNIDPFDARGQFCDKGPSYLSAIFVANEQERTIAEQTKAAVQAEFSDKTVITPILAAKTFYPIKGDEIYHQDFYKKSPVRYNLYRWNCGRDQRLEEIWGDRAGH
;
A
#
# COMPACT_ATOMS: atom_id res chain seq x y z
N MET A 1 13.92 70.88 -16.48
CA MET A 1 14.52 69.56 -16.21
C MET A 1 13.41 68.67 -15.69
N LYS A 2 12.86 67.70 -16.49
CA LYS A 2 11.83 66.77 -16.07
C LYS A 2 12.48 65.39 -15.90
N SER A 3 12.59 64.93 -14.64
CA SER A 3 13.11 63.62 -14.34
C SER A 3 12.02 62.58 -14.57
N VAL A 4 12.29 61.61 -15.45
CA VAL A 4 11.41 60.45 -15.68
C VAL A 4 11.93 59.30 -14.77
N PHE A 5 11.17 58.94 -13.75
CA PHE A 5 11.42 57.75 -12.95
C PHE A 5 10.84 56.53 -13.70
N SER A 6 11.73 55.70 -14.23
CA SER A 6 11.35 54.40 -14.80
C SER A 6 11.21 53.38 -13.65
N ALA A 7 10.00 52.94 -13.37
CA ALA A 7 9.74 51.86 -12.42
C ALA A 7 9.99 50.51 -13.08
N LEU A 8 10.97 49.79 -12.61
CA LEU A 8 11.28 48.42 -13.02
C LEU A 8 10.32 47.44 -12.30
N ILE A 9 9.36 46.93 -13.04
CA ILE A 9 8.45 45.90 -12.51
C ILE A 9 9.16 44.54 -12.61
N LEU A 10 9.57 44.01 -11.44
CA LEU A 10 10.14 42.69 -11.33
C LEU A 10 8.97 41.67 -11.28
N SER A 11 8.74 40.98 -12.42
CA SER A 11 7.76 39.91 -12.48
C SER A 11 8.32 38.64 -11.83
N VAL A 12 7.80 38.29 -10.65
CA VAL A 12 8.10 37.02 -9.96
C VAL A 12 7.24 35.94 -10.63
N SER A 13 7.86 35.12 -11.47
CA SER A 13 7.21 33.92 -12.01
C SER A 13 7.16 32.83 -10.95
N PHE A 14 5.98 32.53 -10.41
CA PHE A 14 5.76 31.33 -9.59
C PHE A 14 5.77 30.12 -10.52
N PHE A 15 6.84 29.34 -10.48
CA PHE A 15 6.83 28.00 -11.03
C PHE A 15 6.02 27.10 -10.09
N SER A 16 4.80 26.79 -10.47
CA SER A 16 4.05 25.69 -9.85
C SER A 16 4.76 24.39 -10.25
N THR A 17 5.56 23.84 -9.35
CA THR A 17 6.01 22.45 -9.48
C THR A 17 4.80 21.58 -9.29
N ASN A 18 4.33 20.91 -10.35
CA ASN A 18 3.42 19.78 -10.20
C ASN A 18 4.20 18.71 -9.41
N LEU A 19 3.89 18.57 -8.13
CA LEU A 19 4.32 17.42 -7.34
C LEU A 19 3.64 16.19 -7.96
N ILE A 20 4.42 15.42 -8.71
CA ILE A 20 3.98 14.08 -9.12
C ILE A 20 4.11 13.24 -7.86
N ALA A 21 3.00 12.70 -7.36
CA ALA A 21 3.02 11.77 -6.25
C ALA A 21 3.79 10.50 -6.67
N ASP A 22 4.66 10.01 -5.80
CA ASP A 22 5.27 8.69 -6.00
C ASP A 22 4.22 7.60 -5.79
N GLU A 23 4.35 6.47 -6.46
CA GLU A 23 3.40 5.36 -6.35
C GLU A 23 4.12 4.07 -5.98
N THR A 24 3.46 3.24 -5.17
CA THR A 24 3.90 1.86 -4.90
C THR A 24 2.71 0.91 -4.85
N VAL A 25 2.96 -0.39 -5.06
CA VAL A 25 1.92 -1.43 -5.01
C VAL A 25 2.30 -2.50 -4.01
N LEU A 26 1.39 -2.76 -3.05
CA LEU A 26 1.58 -3.71 -1.96
C LEU A 26 0.38 -4.65 -1.85
N ALA A 27 0.65 -5.93 -1.57
CA ALA A 27 -0.37 -6.93 -1.24
C ALA A 27 -0.17 -7.41 0.20
N GLY A 28 -1.25 -7.45 0.97
CA GLY A 28 -1.22 -7.82 2.41
C GLY A 28 -2.53 -8.44 2.88
N GLY A 29 -3.09 -9.33 2.07
CA GLY A 29 -4.42 -9.92 2.29
C GLY A 29 -5.53 -9.04 1.74
N CYS A 30 -6.66 -9.00 2.44
CA CYS A 30 -7.82 -8.23 2.04
C CYS A 30 -7.48 -6.75 1.80
N PHE A 31 -7.73 -6.27 0.59
CA PHE A 31 -7.45 -4.88 0.21
C PHE A 31 -8.28 -3.85 1.01
N TRP A 32 -9.46 -4.19 1.56
CA TRP A 32 -10.19 -3.29 2.46
C TRP A 32 -9.38 -2.89 3.69
N CYS A 33 -8.64 -3.87 4.26
CA CYS A 33 -7.79 -3.62 5.43
C CYS A 33 -6.56 -2.82 5.02
N MET A 34 -5.89 -3.21 3.94
CA MET A 34 -4.73 -2.49 3.42
C MET A 34 -5.07 -1.03 3.10
N GLU A 35 -6.19 -0.79 2.43
CA GLU A 35 -6.68 0.56 2.14
C GLU A 35 -6.88 1.37 3.43
N SER A 36 -7.64 0.82 4.40
CA SER A 36 -7.90 1.46 5.68
C SER A 36 -6.62 1.76 6.47
N ASP A 37 -5.63 0.87 6.43
CA ASP A 37 -4.40 1.01 7.21
C ASP A 37 -3.47 2.05 6.60
N PHE A 38 -3.37 2.11 5.26
CA PHE A 38 -2.48 3.06 4.57
C PHE A 38 -3.06 4.47 4.41
N GLU A 39 -4.36 4.64 4.29
CA GLU A 39 -4.95 5.98 4.21
C GLU A 39 -4.81 6.80 5.49
N LYS A 40 -4.45 6.18 6.61
CA LYS A 40 -4.17 6.87 7.89
C LYS A 40 -2.73 7.39 7.98
N LEU A 41 -1.86 6.99 7.06
CA LEU A 41 -0.46 7.37 7.10
C LEU A 41 -0.26 8.77 6.51
N ASP A 42 0.30 9.67 7.30
CA ASP A 42 0.60 11.03 6.86
C ASP A 42 1.50 11.00 5.62
N GLY A 43 1.16 11.81 4.62
CA GLY A 43 1.85 11.85 3.33
C GLY A 43 1.25 10.94 2.27
N VAL A 44 0.37 10.00 2.61
CA VAL A 44 -0.42 9.23 1.65
C VAL A 44 -1.60 10.08 1.16
N SER A 45 -1.72 10.23 -0.14
CA SER A 45 -2.76 11.05 -0.78
C SER A 45 -3.92 10.22 -1.32
N GLU A 46 -3.67 8.98 -1.73
CA GLU A 46 -4.68 8.08 -2.29
C GLU A 46 -4.25 6.62 -2.11
N VAL A 47 -5.21 5.74 -1.82
CA VAL A 47 -5.04 4.29 -1.82
C VAL A 47 -6.11 3.65 -2.69
N VAL A 48 -5.71 3.00 -3.78
CA VAL A 48 -6.63 2.37 -4.73
C VAL A 48 -6.58 0.86 -4.57
N SER A 49 -7.70 0.25 -4.23
CA SER A 49 -7.86 -1.21 -4.17
C SER A 49 -7.94 -1.82 -5.57
N GLY A 50 -7.33 -2.99 -5.76
CA GLY A 50 -7.30 -3.65 -7.06
C GLY A 50 -6.57 -5.00 -7.05
N PHE A 51 -6.14 -5.40 -8.24
CA PHE A 51 -5.46 -6.66 -8.50
C PHE A 51 -4.16 -6.45 -9.26
N THR A 52 -3.13 -7.27 -8.95
CA THR A 52 -1.86 -7.29 -9.69
C THR A 52 -1.16 -8.64 -9.57
N GLY A 53 -0.06 -8.82 -10.28
CA GLY A 53 0.83 -9.99 -10.16
C GLY A 53 0.47 -11.16 -11.05
N GLY A 54 -0.78 -11.32 -11.47
CA GLY A 54 -1.24 -12.35 -12.40
C GLY A 54 -1.05 -11.97 -13.86
N ASP A 55 -1.42 -12.91 -14.74
CA ASP A 55 -1.35 -12.74 -16.19
C ASP A 55 -2.75 -12.64 -16.85
N THR A 56 -3.82 -12.97 -16.11
CA THR A 56 -5.19 -12.83 -16.58
C THR A 56 -5.53 -11.36 -16.80
N PRO A 57 -5.94 -10.95 -18.01
CA PRO A 57 -6.31 -9.56 -18.26
C PRO A 57 -7.66 -9.21 -17.61
N ASN A 58 -7.76 -7.98 -17.09
CA ASN A 58 -8.99 -7.46 -16.48
C ASN A 58 -9.59 -8.37 -15.39
N PRO A 59 -8.82 -8.72 -14.35
CA PRO A 59 -9.34 -9.49 -13.23
C PRO A 59 -10.51 -8.77 -12.58
N THR A 60 -11.45 -9.53 -12.01
CA THR A 60 -12.62 -9.01 -11.30
C THR A 60 -12.83 -9.78 -10.00
N TYR A 61 -13.40 -9.12 -8.99
CA TYR A 61 -13.63 -9.73 -7.67
C TYR A 61 -14.62 -10.89 -7.74
N ASN A 62 -15.74 -10.70 -8.45
CA ASN A 62 -16.79 -11.72 -8.60
C ASN A 62 -16.51 -12.69 -9.76
N GLY A 63 -15.49 -12.46 -10.58
CA GLY A 63 -15.15 -13.26 -11.73
C GLY A 63 -13.79 -13.95 -11.61
N ASP A 64 -12.99 -13.89 -12.68
CA ASP A 64 -11.69 -14.54 -12.72
C ASP A 64 -10.56 -13.56 -12.33
N HIS A 65 -9.92 -13.83 -11.20
CA HIS A 65 -8.71 -13.15 -10.75
C HIS A 65 -7.58 -14.14 -10.41
N ARG A 66 -7.63 -15.35 -10.96
CA ARG A 66 -6.62 -16.37 -10.69
C ARG A 66 -5.21 -15.90 -11.02
N GLY A 67 -4.30 -16.18 -10.10
CA GLY A 67 -2.90 -15.75 -10.18
C GLY A 67 -2.64 -14.30 -9.79
N HIS A 68 -3.69 -13.51 -9.55
CA HIS A 68 -3.55 -12.16 -9.02
C HIS A 68 -3.61 -12.14 -7.48
N TYR A 69 -2.93 -11.16 -6.93
CA TYR A 69 -3.07 -10.72 -5.54
C TYR A 69 -4.15 -9.65 -5.44
N GLU A 70 -4.95 -9.67 -4.38
CA GLU A 70 -5.58 -8.45 -3.89
C GLU A 70 -4.46 -7.51 -3.43
N ALA A 71 -4.45 -6.28 -3.93
CA ALA A 71 -3.40 -5.33 -3.69
C ALA A 71 -3.94 -3.91 -3.61
N VAL A 72 -3.14 -3.03 -3.03
CA VAL A 72 -3.40 -1.59 -3.05
C VAL A 72 -2.29 -0.87 -3.80
N LYS A 73 -2.67 0.12 -4.60
CA LYS A 73 -1.77 1.11 -5.16
C LYS A 73 -1.83 2.36 -4.29
N ILE A 74 -0.70 2.76 -3.75
CA ILE A 74 -0.55 3.84 -2.78
C ILE A 74 0.15 4.99 -3.47
N SER A 75 -0.50 6.16 -3.53
CA SER A 75 0.08 7.41 -4.00
C SER A 75 0.48 8.27 -2.80
N TYR A 76 1.71 8.77 -2.77
CA TYR A 76 2.24 9.48 -1.60
C TYR A 76 3.19 10.63 -1.98
N ASP A 77 3.37 11.58 -1.07
CA ASP A 77 4.35 12.66 -1.18
C ASP A 77 5.68 12.23 -0.52
N ALA A 78 6.71 11.97 -1.32
CA ALA A 78 8.02 11.54 -0.84
C ALA A 78 8.75 12.59 0.02
N ASN A 79 8.28 13.84 0.04
CA ASN A 79 8.80 14.86 0.97
C ASN A 79 8.20 14.73 2.39
N VAL A 80 7.07 14.02 2.55
CA VAL A 80 6.38 13.79 3.82
C VAL A 80 6.66 12.39 4.35
N VAL A 81 6.51 11.38 3.49
CA VAL A 81 6.73 9.96 3.84
C VAL A 81 7.60 9.28 2.79
N SER A 82 8.71 8.69 3.19
CA SER A 82 9.61 7.98 2.27
C SER A 82 9.08 6.57 1.92
N TYR A 83 9.54 6.01 0.80
CA TYR A 83 9.24 4.62 0.44
C TYR A 83 9.61 3.62 1.54
N GLN A 84 10.74 3.83 2.22
CA GLN A 84 11.12 3.00 3.36
C GLN A 84 10.07 3.06 4.48
N GLN A 85 9.59 4.25 4.86
CA GLN A 85 8.56 4.40 5.90
C GLN A 85 7.21 3.76 5.49
N ILE A 86 6.85 3.80 4.19
CA ILE A 86 5.72 3.04 3.65
C ILE A 86 5.92 1.53 3.89
N LEU A 87 7.12 1.00 3.63
CA LEU A 87 7.41 -0.42 3.86
C LEU A 87 7.51 -0.77 5.34
N ASP A 88 8.04 0.11 6.19
CA ASP A 88 8.06 -0.09 7.64
C ASP A 88 6.62 -0.18 8.18
N HIS A 89 5.72 0.69 7.71
CA HIS A 89 4.30 0.62 8.02
C HIS A 89 3.65 -0.67 7.46
N TYR A 90 4.00 -1.08 6.25
CA TYR A 90 3.52 -2.33 5.63
C TYR A 90 3.83 -3.56 6.49
N TRP A 91 5.07 -3.70 6.95
CA TRP A 91 5.47 -4.85 7.76
C TRP A 91 4.65 -4.95 9.05
N LEU A 92 4.38 -3.83 9.70
CA LEU A 92 3.59 -3.78 10.93
C LEU A 92 2.10 -4.09 10.73
N ASN A 93 1.64 -4.15 9.49
CA ASN A 93 0.26 -4.41 9.10
C ASN A 93 0.03 -5.78 8.44
N ILE A 94 1.03 -6.66 8.41
CA ILE A 94 0.91 -8.01 7.84
C ILE A 94 1.44 -9.09 8.80
N ASP A 95 1.04 -10.35 8.56
CA ASP A 95 1.75 -11.52 9.05
C ASP A 95 2.77 -11.98 7.99
N PRO A 96 4.07 -11.67 8.16
CA PRO A 96 5.08 -12.00 7.16
C PRO A 96 5.44 -13.49 7.11
N PHE A 97 4.82 -14.32 7.94
CA PHE A 97 5.11 -15.75 8.09
C PHE A 97 3.99 -16.65 7.56
N ASP A 98 2.81 -16.13 7.21
CA ASP A 98 1.68 -16.95 6.74
C ASP A 98 1.73 -17.23 5.23
N ALA A 99 2.13 -18.44 4.88
CA ALA A 99 2.25 -18.91 3.49
C ALA A 99 0.89 -19.26 2.83
N ARG A 100 -0.24 -19.12 3.54
CA ARG A 100 -1.55 -19.55 3.04
C ARG A 100 -2.51 -18.39 2.75
N GLY A 101 -2.11 -17.17 3.07
CA GLY A 101 -2.92 -15.96 2.98
C GLY A 101 -2.57 -15.00 4.09
N GLN A 102 -3.54 -14.20 4.52
CA GLN A 102 -3.37 -13.29 5.65
C GLN A 102 -4.56 -13.42 6.59
N PHE A 103 -4.30 -13.60 7.87
CA PHE A 103 -5.30 -13.70 8.93
C PHE A 103 -6.40 -14.75 8.62
N CYS A 104 -7.67 -14.35 8.52
CA CYS A 104 -8.76 -15.25 8.17
C CYS A 104 -8.87 -15.52 6.66
N ASP A 105 -8.32 -14.65 5.82
CA ASP A 105 -8.41 -14.79 4.38
C ASP A 105 -7.33 -15.74 3.87
N LYS A 106 -7.76 -16.84 3.27
CA LYS A 106 -6.86 -17.89 2.78
C LYS A 106 -7.00 -18.06 1.27
N GLY A 107 -5.87 -18.32 0.63
CA GLY A 107 -5.79 -18.52 -0.80
C GLY A 107 -4.75 -17.61 -1.45
N PRO A 108 -4.41 -17.90 -2.73
CA PRO A 108 -3.34 -17.20 -3.44
C PRO A 108 -3.52 -15.69 -3.56
N SER A 109 -4.76 -15.21 -3.67
CA SER A 109 -5.05 -13.79 -3.81
C SER A 109 -4.82 -13.00 -2.51
N TYR A 110 -4.77 -13.67 -1.37
CA TYR A 110 -4.56 -13.05 -0.06
C TYR A 110 -3.14 -13.20 0.48
N LEU A 111 -2.20 -13.61 -0.33
CA LEU A 111 -0.78 -13.65 0.06
C LEU A 111 -0.21 -12.23 0.16
N SER A 112 0.80 -12.06 1.02
CA SER A 112 1.59 -10.83 1.09
C SER A 112 2.61 -10.75 -0.04
N ALA A 113 2.85 -9.55 -0.60
CA ALA A 113 3.92 -9.29 -1.57
C ALA A 113 4.24 -7.79 -1.66
N ILE A 114 5.49 -7.47 -1.98
CA ILE A 114 5.96 -6.13 -2.33
C ILE A 114 6.26 -6.11 -3.83
N PHE A 115 5.64 -5.19 -4.58
CA PHE A 115 5.87 -5.03 -6.02
C PHE A 115 6.77 -3.83 -6.26
N VAL A 116 7.95 -4.04 -6.83
CA VAL A 116 8.97 -3.01 -7.04
C VAL A 116 9.07 -2.63 -8.51
N ALA A 117 9.09 -1.32 -8.79
CA ALA A 117 9.14 -0.78 -10.15
C ALA A 117 10.58 -0.59 -10.67
N ASN A 118 11.56 -0.53 -9.77
CA ASN A 118 12.96 -0.26 -10.11
C ASN A 118 13.92 -0.88 -9.06
N GLU A 119 15.24 -0.82 -9.36
CA GLU A 119 16.29 -1.38 -8.50
C GLU A 119 16.48 -0.63 -7.18
N GLN A 120 16.16 0.65 -7.13
CA GLN A 120 16.23 1.43 -5.88
C GLN A 120 15.16 0.94 -4.91
N GLU A 121 13.91 0.79 -5.36
CA GLU A 121 12.83 0.21 -4.57
C GLU A 121 13.15 -1.23 -4.13
N ARG A 122 13.71 -2.05 -5.05
CA ARG A 122 14.14 -3.41 -4.73
C ARG A 122 15.14 -3.43 -3.59
N THR A 123 16.16 -2.58 -3.67
CA THR A 123 17.20 -2.48 -2.63
C THR A 123 16.60 -2.14 -1.28
N ILE A 124 15.70 -1.15 -1.22
CA ILE A 124 15.04 -0.74 0.03
C ILE A 124 14.13 -1.86 0.55
N ALA A 125 13.35 -2.50 -0.33
CA ALA A 125 12.47 -3.61 0.05
C ALA A 125 13.25 -4.79 0.62
N GLU A 126 14.38 -5.15 0.02
CA GLU A 126 15.26 -6.21 0.50
C GLU A 126 15.89 -5.87 1.86
N GLN A 127 16.30 -4.61 2.06
CA GLN A 127 16.82 -4.13 3.34
C GLN A 127 15.76 -4.20 4.46
N THR A 128 14.54 -3.73 4.21
CA THR A 128 13.45 -3.79 5.21
C THR A 128 13.07 -5.24 5.50
N LYS A 129 12.99 -6.10 4.49
CA LYS A 129 12.75 -7.55 4.67
C LYS A 129 13.86 -8.21 5.50
N ALA A 130 15.12 -7.87 5.23
CA ALA A 130 16.24 -8.40 6.00
C ALA A 130 16.22 -7.96 7.47
N ALA A 131 15.80 -6.72 7.75
CA ALA A 131 15.60 -6.21 9.10
C ALA A 131 14.51 -7.00 9.86
N VAL A 132 13.37 -7.25 9.23
CA VAL A 132 12.31 -8.09 9.80
C VAL A 132 12.80 -9.53 10.02
N GLN A 133 13.53 -10.12 9.06
CA GLN A 133 14.09 -11.46 9.22
C GLN A 133 15.09 -11.54 10.38
N ALA A 134 15.87 -10.49 10.60
CA ALA A 134 16.84 -10.46 11.70
C ALA A 134 16.16 -10.37 13.08
N GLU A 135 15.01 -9.71 13.16
CA GLU A 135 14.20 -9.60 14.39
C GLU A 135 13.58 -10.96 14.75
N PHE A 136 13.19 -11.78 13.76
CA PHE A 136 12.52 -13.07 13.94
C PHE A 136 13.41 -14.24 13.47
N SER A 137 14.50 -14.48 14.18
CA SER A 137 15.50 -15.50 13.79
C SER A 137 15.00 -16.95 13.81
N ASP A 138 13.90 -17.22 14.53
CA ASP A 138 13.23 -18.52 14.64
C ASP A 138 12.14 -18.77 13.57
N LYS A 139 11.84 -17.77 12.75
CA LYS A 139 10.82 -17.82 11.69
C LYS A 139 11.42 -17.44 10.34
N THR A 140 10.73 -17.75 9.26
CA THR A 140 11.11 -17.36 7.90
C THR A 140 10.14 -16.35 7.36
N VAL A 141 10.64 -15.15 6.98
CA VAL A 141 9.86 -14.14 6.28
C VAL A 141 9.60 -14.60 4.85
N ILE A 142 8.35 -14.95 4.55
CA ILE A 142 7.97 -15.55 3.27
C ILE A 142 7.48 -14.52 2.24
N THR A 143 7.17 -13.29 2.65
CA THR A 143 6.72 -12.23 1.76
C THR A 143 7.70 -12.01 0.61
N PRO A 144 7.32 -12.26 -0.66
CA PRO A 144 8.20 -12.09 -1.79
C PRO A 144 8.32 -10.61 -2.19
N ILE A 145 9.46 -10.28 -2.83
CA ILE A 145 9.68 -9.00 -3.52
C ILE A 145 9.65 -9.30 -5.02
N LEU A 146 8.62 -8.83 -5.70
CA LEU A 146 8.30 -9.14 -7.09
C LEU A 146 8.50 -7.91 -7.97
N ALA A 147 8.78 -8.12 -9.26
CA ALA A 147 8.74 -7.01 -10.22
C ALA A 147 7.31 -6.51 -10.38
N ALA A 148 7.14 -5.19 -10.49
CA ALA A 148 5.85 -4.57 -10.75
C ALA A 148 5.23 -5.12 -12.05
N LYS A 149 3.94 -5.40 -11.99
CA LYS A 149 3.11 -5.78 -13.13
C LYS A 149 1.95 -4.80 -13.26
N THR A 150 1.15 -4.94 -14.32
CA THR A 150 -0.05 -4.13 -14.52
C THR A 150 -0.93 -4.21 -13.28
N PHE A 151 -1.29 -3.04 -12.74
CA PHE A 151 -2.28 -2.91 -11.68
C PHE A 151 -3.66 -2.68 -12.31
N TYR A 152 -4.64 -3.44 -11.86
CA TYR A 152 -6.02 -3.38 -12.30
C TYR A 152 -6.89 -2.87 -11.15
N PRO A 153 -7.28 -1.58 -11.15
CA PRO A 153 -8.14 -1.05 -10.10
C PRO A 153 -9.52 -1.69 -10.13
N ILE A 154 -10.13 -1.82 -8.95
CA ILE A 154 -11.56 -2.17 -8.83
C ILE A 154 -12.39 -1.14 -9.58
N LYS A 155 -13.36 -1.58 -10.38
CA LYS A 155 -14.18 -0.72 -11.24
C LYS A 155 -15.57 -1.29 -11.50
N GLY A 156 -16.42 -0.48 -12.15
CA GLY A 156 -17.77 -0.88 -12.54
C GLY A 156 -18.64 -1.24 -11.33
N ASP A 157 -19.34 -2.36 -11.41
CA ASP A 157 -20.25 -2.82 -10.37
C ASP A 157 -19.54 -3.23 -9.08
N GLU A 158 -18.20 -3.40 -9.13
CA GLU A 158 -17.38 -3.77 -7.99
C GLU A 158 -16.79 -2.56 -7.24
N ILE A 159 -17.04 -1.33 -7.70
CA ILE A 159 -16.49 -0.10 -7.10
C ILE A 159 -16.90 0.10 -5.62
N TYR A 160 -17.89 -0.65 -5.14
CA TYR A 160 -18.27 -0.62 -3.73
C TYR A 160 -17.18 -1.16 -2.80
N HIS A 161 -16.21 -1.91 -3.32
CA HIS A 161 -15.04 -2.37 -2.56
C HIS A 161 -14.06 -1.24 -2.23
N GLN A 162 -13.95 -0.23 -3.11
CA GLN A 162 -13.14 0.95 -2.84
C GLN A 162 -13.77 1.76 -1.70
N ASP A 163 -13.00 2.22 -0.73
CA ASP A 163 -13.46 2.92 0.49
C ASP A 163 -14.48 2.11 1.31
N PHE A 164 -14.42 0.78 1.28
CA PHE A 164 -15.41 -0.06 1.96
C PHE A 164 -15.49 0.25 3.45
N TYR A 165 -14.36 0.50 4.10
CA TYR A 165 -14.30 0.84 5.51
C TYR A 165 -14.99 2.17 5.85
N LYS A 166 -15.01 3.15 4.91
CA LYS A 166 -15.74 4.42 5.03
C LYS A 166 -17.22 4.25 4.70
N LYS A 167 -17.53 3.51 3.62
CA LYS A 167 -18.90 3.32 3.12
C LYS A 167 -19.72 2.37 3.97
N SER A 168 -19.10 1.42 4.62
CA SER A 168 -19.74 0.36 5.41
C SER A 168 -19.00 0.08 6.72
N PRO A 169 -18.81 1.09 7.61
CA PRO A 169 -17.92 0.98 8.76
C PRO A 169 -18.32 -0.13 9.73
N VAL A 170 -19.61 -0.34 9.97
CA VAL A 170 -20.08 -1.41 10.88
C VAL A 170 -19.72 -2.80 10.32
N ARG A 171 -19.93 -3.03 9.02
CA ARG A 171 -19.61 -4.30 8.39
C ARG A 171 -18.11 -4.53 8.33
N TYR A 172 -17.34 -3.49 8.01
CA TYR A 172 -15.89 -3.54 7.97
C TYR A 172 -15.29 -3.86 9.34
N ASN A 173 -15.72 -3.15 10.39
CA ASN A 173 -15.22 -3.37 11.75
C ASN A 173 -15.55 -4.77 12.26
N LEU A 174 -16.77 -5.27 11.99
CA LEU A 174 -17.17 -6.62 12.33
C LEU A 174 -16.32 -7.67 11.59
N TYR A 175 -16.07 -7.47 10.31
CA TYR A 175 -15.21 -8.34 9.52
C TYR A 175 -13.79 -8.34 10.08
N ARG A 176 -13.15 -7.16 10.27
CA ARG A 176 -11.78 -7.02 10.78
C ARG A 176 -11.61 -7.68 12.14
N TRP A 177 -12.57 -7.47 13.05
CA TRP A 177 -12.57 -8.08 14.36
C TRP A 177 -12.73 -9.60 14.29
N ASN A 178 -13.70 -10.14 13.55
CA ASN A 178 -13.90 -11.58 13.39
C ASN A 178 -12.71 -12.26 12.71
N CYS A 179 -12.02 -11.54 11.82
CA CYS A 179 -10.83 -12.03 11.15
C CYS A 179 -9.63 -12.17 12.09
N GLY A 180 -9.66 -11.53 13.26
CA GLY A 180 -8.58 -11.56 14.24
C GLY A 180 -7.31 -10.87 13.75
N ARG A 181 -7.43 -9.94 12.79
CA ARG A 181 -6.27 -9.26 12.18
C ARG A 181 -5.46 -8.51 13.24
N ASP A 182 -6.11 -7.63 13.99
CA ASP A 182 -5.43 -6.78 14.97
C ASP A 182 -4.80 -7.62 16.10
N GLN A 183 -5.52 -8.63 16.60
CA GLN A 183 -4.97 -9.56 17.59
C GLN A 183 -3.70 -10.26 17.07
N ARG A 184 -3.73 -10.72 15.81
CA ARG A 184 -2.57 -11.40 15.23
C ARG A 184 -1.38 -10.45 15.02
N LEU A 185 -1.65 -9.20 14.63
CA LEU A 185 -0.61 -8.18 14.51
C LEU A 185 0.02 -7.88 15.88
N GLU A 186 -0.77 -7.75 16.95
CA GLU A 186 -0.27 -7.59 18.33
C GLU A 186 0.60 -8.78 18.79
N GLU A 187 0.20 -10.02 18.44
CA GLU A 187 1.01 -11.23 18.74
C GLU A 187 2.38 -11.20 18.06
N ILE A 188 2.50 -10.60 16.87
CA ILE A 188 3.75 -10.54 16.10
C ILE A 188 4.57 -9.32 16.51
N TRP A 189 3.95 -8.15 16.54
CA TRP A 189 4.62 -6.85 16.61
C TRP A 189 4.53 -6.17 17.98
N GLY A 190 3.71 -6.71 18.90
CA GLY A 190 3.47 -6.11 20.21
C GLY A 190 2.89 -4.70 20.08
N ASP A 191 3.39 -3.77 20.89
CA ASP A 191 2.95 -2.37 20.91
C ASP A 191 3.24 -1.59 19.61
N ARG A 192 3.95 -2.18 18.66
CA ARG A 192 4.24 -1.58 17.34
C ARG A 192 3.22 -1.95 16.27
N ALA A 193 2.26 -2.82 16.58
CA ALA A 193 1.25 -3.25 15.60
C ALA A 193 0.56 -2.05 14.93
N GLY A 194 0.40 -2.11 13.59
CA GLY A 194 -0.06 -0.99 12.75
C GLY A 194 -1.58 -0.87 12.68
N HIS A 195 -2.29 -0.63 13.81
CA HIS A 195 -3.76 -0.47 13.84
C HIS A 195 -4.22 0.71 14.69
#